data_569f20136bdd9a1768351b8b744e2079
#
_entry.id   569f20136bdd9a1768351b8b744e2079
#
_cell.length_a   1.000
_cell.length_b   1.000
_cell.length_c   1.000
_cell.angle_alpha   90.00
_cell.angle_beta   90.00
_cell.angle_gamma   90.00
#
_symmetry.space_group_name_H-M   'P 1'
#
loop_
_entity.id
_entity.type
_entity.pdbx_description
1 polymer ?
#
loop_
_entity_poly.entity_id
_entity_poly.type
_entity_poly.pdbx_seq_one_letter_code
_entity_poly.pdbx_strand_id
1 'polypeptide(L)'
;MIQELGVMLFKEREKMGEKQKRVADGIISISEMSKVESGGHEIDYFTLQALFERLGKSIDKLELAVSGEEYAAISYRAEIEHSIAEWDHERLTELIAGYDTYNDNKRSIHKQYKAALWAMACYMKKQDHASCLCGMEQALACTLRNDWRRALGAGQRLCNQEIRLIMVIAYCLWELGDISGLSGHLEQLCSYILHHYTDTEEQVKVYPHCAW
;
A
#
# COMPACT_ATOMS: atom_id res chain seq x y z
N MET A 1 19.30 -13.79 1.06
CA MET A 1 18.52 -12.99 2.05
C MET A 1 17.09 -12.77 1.57
N ILE A 2 16.84 -12.14 0.42
CA ILE A 2 15.46 -12.01 -0.15
C ILE A 2 14.83 -13.39 -0.43
N GLN A 3 15.62 -14.39 -0.83
CA GLN A 3 15.15 -15.76 -0.97
C GLN A 3 14.62 -16.36 0.35
N GLU A 4 15.26 -16.03 1.47
CA GLU A 4 14.80 -16.46 2.79
C GLU A 4 13.48 -15.79 3.17
N LEU A 5 13.28 -14.53 2.76
CA LEU A 5 12.02 -13.81 2.99
C LEU A 5 10.86 -14.42 2.20
N GLY A 6 11.08 -14.89 0.97
CA GLY A 6 10.07 -15.62 0.21
C GLY A 6 9.61 -16.89 0.94
N VAL A 7 10.56 -17.65 1.52
CA VAL A 7 10.26 -18.83 2.33
C VAL A 7 9.54 -18.45 3.63
N MET A 8 9.87 -17.32 4.23
CA MET A 8 9.15 -16.81 5.42
C MET A 8 7.72 -16.40 5.05
N LEU A 9 7.54 -15.72 3.92
CA LEU A 9 6.22 -15.37 3.40
C LEU A 9 5.33 -16.62 3.23
N PHE A 10 5.89 -17.68 2.66
CA PHE A 10 5.23 -18.99 2.56
C PHE A 10 4.78 -19.51 3.93
N LYS A 11 5.71 -19.55 4.91
CA LYS A 11 5.43 -20.05 6.26
C LYS A 11 4.33 -19.25 6.97
N GLU A 12 4.38 -17.92 6.90
CA GLU A 12 3.36 -17.06 7.52
C GLU A 12 2.00 -17.23 6.83
N ARG A 13 1.98 -17.30 5.50
CA ARG A 13 0.74 -17.55 4.75
C ARG A 13 0.10 -18.89 5.09
N GLU A 14 0.89 -19.98 5.11
CA GLU A 14 0.40 -21.33 5.49
C GLU A 14 -0.11 -21.36 6.93
N LYS A 15 0.61 -20.74 7.87
CA LYS A 15 0.19 -20.63 9.27
C LYS A 15 -1.17 -19.94 9.42
N MET A 16 -1.47 -18.98 8.55
CA MET A 16 -2.75 -18.27 8.52
C MET A 16 -3.82 -18.99 7.69
N GLY A 17 -3.49 -20.09 7.01
CA GLY A 17 -4.40 -20.81 6.13
C GLY A 17 -4.80 -20.02 4.87
N GLU A 18 -4.02 -19.01 4.48
CA GLU A 18 -4.32 -18.15 3.34
C GLU A 18 -3.85 -18.76 2.02
N LYS A 19 -4.65 -18.58 0.96
CA LYS A 19 -4.30 -19.04 -0.39
C LYS A 19 -3.40 -18.00 -1.08
N GLN A 20 -2.41 -18.48 -1.86
CA GLN A 20 -1.54 -17.61 -2.68
C GLN A 20 -2.35 -16.59 -3.49
N LYS A 21 -3.44 -17.03 -4.13
CA LYS A 21 -4.30 -16.14 -4.93
C LYS A 21 -4.81 -14.94 -4.14
N ARG A 22 -5.14 -15.12 -2.86
CA ARG A 22 -5.72 -14.07 -2.03
C ARG A 22 -4.69 -13.02 -1.60
N VAL A 23 -3.47 -13.46 -1.34
CA VAL A 23 -2.36 -12.59 -0.94
C VAL A 23 -1.77 -11.86 -2.15
N ALA A 24 -1.60 -12.57 -3.28
CA ALA A 24 -0.99 -12.04 -4.49
C ALA A 24 -1.91 -11.17 -5.36
N ASP A 25 -3.24 -11.23 -5.16
CA ASP A 25 -4.24 -10.64 -6.07
C ASP A 25 -3.97 -9.15 -6.34
N GLY A 26 -3.81 -8.79 -7.61
CA GLY A 26 -3.51 -7.43 -8.06
C GLY A 26 -2.05 -6.97 -7.85
N ILE A 27 -1.25 -7.65 -7.03
CA ILE A 27 0.16 -7.30 -6.78
C ILE A 27 1.09 -8.05 -7.74
N ILE A 28 1.06 -9.39 -7.69
CA ILE A 28 1.86 -10.28 -8.55
C ILE A 28 1.01 -11.43 -9.07
N SER A 29 1.50 -12.15 -10.07
CA SER A 29 0.84 -13.37 -10.57
C SER A 29 0.99 -14.53 -9.58
N ILE A 30 0.06 -15.50 -9.63
CA ILE A 30 0.16 -16.71 -8.80
C ILE A 30 1.44 -17.50 -9.13
N SER A 31 1.84 -17.54 -10.41
CA SER A 31 3.08 -18.19 -10.83
C SER A 31 4.31 -17.50 -10.24
N GLU A 32 4.31 -16.18 -10.20
CA GLU A 32 5.39 -15.40 -9.57
C GLU A 32 5.41 -15.61 -8.07
N MET A 33 4.24 -15.57 -7.41
CA MET A 33 4.10 -15.84 -5.98
C MET A 33 4.68 -17.19 -5.60
N SER A 34 4.38 -18.25 -6.38
CA SER A 34 4.93 -19.58 -6.15
C SER A 34 6.46 -19.62 -6.25
N LYS A 35 7.03 -18.87 -7.20
CA LYS A 35 8.51 -18.79 -7.35
C LYS A 35 9.14 -18.00 -6.19
N VAL A 36 8.50 -16.92 -5.75
CA VAL A 36 8.97 -16.13 -4.60
C VAL A 36 8.97 -17.01 -3.34
N GLU A 37 7.86 -17.69 -3.06
CA GLU A 37 7.72 -18.55 -1.87
C GLU A 37 8.68 -19.73 -1.87
N SER A 38 9.06 -20.24 -3.04
CA SER A 38 10.08 -21.30 -3.15
C SER A 38 11.52 -20.78 -3.09
N GLY A 39 11.74 -19.47 -3.00
CA GLY A 39 13.06 -18.85 -3.05
C GLY A 39 13.68 -18.83 -4.45
N GLY A 40 12.92 -19.19 -5.50
CA GLY A 40 13.40 -19.24 -6.89
C GLY A 40 13.33 -17.91 -7.65
N HIS A 41 12.76 -16.87 -7.04
CA HIS A 41 12.61 -15.55 -7.66
C HIS A 41 12.63 -14.46 -6.61
N GLU A 42 13.39 -13.41 -6.87
CA GLU A 42 13.46 -12.23 -6.02
C GLU A 42 12.55 -11.14 -6.55
N ILE A 43 11.89 -10.44 -5.67
CA ILE A 43 11.07 -9.25 -5.95
C ILE A 43 11.59 -8.08 -5.12
N ASP A 44 11.28 -6.86 -5.53
CA ASP A 44 11.72 -5.68 -4.81
C ASP A 44 11.12 -5.58 -3.40
N TYR A 45 11.79 -4.82 -2.54
CA TYR A 45 11.44 -4.62 -1.14
C TYR A 45 9.97 -4.20 -0.96
N PHE A 46 9.47 -3.23 -1.71
CA PHE A 46 8.12 -2.69 -1.53
C PHE A 46 7.02 -3.66 -1.98
N THR A 47 7.29 -4.44 -3.03
CA THR A 47 6.38 -5.51 -3.45
C THR A 47 6.31 -6.61 -2.38
N LEU A 48 7.45 -7.00 -1.83
CA LEU A 48 7.51 -7.99 -0.76
C LEU A 48 6.83 -7.46 0.52
N GLN A 49 7.08 -6.22 0.89
CA GLN A 49 6.43 -5.54 2.01
C GLN A 49 4.91 -5.61 1.89
N ALA A 50 4.36 -5.23 0.73
CA ALA A 50 2.91 -5.26 0.52
C ALA A 50 2.30 -6.67 0.66
N LEU A 51 3.03 -7.72 0.26
CA LEU A 51 2.58 -9.11 0.46
C LEU A 51 2.56 -9.51 1.95
N PHE A 52 3.57 -9.12 2.73
CA PHE A 52 3.59 -9.34 4.18
C PHE A 52 2.49 -8.55 4.89
N GLU A 53 2.28 -7.29 4.52
CA GLU A 53 1.22 -6.44 5.07
C GLU A 53 -0.18 -7.04 4.82
N ARG A 54 -0.42 -7.67 3.67
CA ARG A 54 -1.65 -8.44 3.42
C ARG A 54 -1.82 -9.66 4.32
N LEU A 55 -0.76 -10.12 4.97
CA LEU A 55 -0.79 -11.12 6.04
C LEU A 55 -0.84 -10.48 7.45
N GLY A 56 -1.01 -9.15 7.55
CA GLY A 56 -0.99 -8.43 8.82
C GLY A 56 0.38 -8.44 9.49
N LYS A 57 1.46 -8.53 8.71
CA LYS A 57 2.84 -8.60 9.17
C LYS A 57 3.65 -7.45 8.60
N SER A 58 4.66 -6.99 9.36
CA SER A 58 5.66 -6.06 8.86
C SER A 58 7.00 -6.76 8.66
N ILE A 59 7.69 -6.40 7.59
CA ILE A 59 9.07 -6.81 7.37
C ILE A 59 10.08 -5.96 8.15
N ASP A 60 9.67 -4.82 8.70
CA ASP A 60 10.54 -3.92 9.46
C ASP A 60 11.08 -4.58 10.74
N LYS A 61 10.35 -5.57 11.27
CA LYS A 61 10.77 -6.37 12.43
C LYS A 61 11.79 -7.45 12.09
N LEU A 62 11.98 -7.72 10.81
CA LEU A 62 13.03 -8.59 10.35
C LEU A 62 14.28 -7.73 10.25
N GLU A 63 15.29 -7.96 11.06
CA GLU A 63 16.60 -7.31 10.97
C GLU A 63 17.24 -7.60 9.61
N LEU A 64 16.79 -6.88 8.58
CA LEU A 64 17.19 -7.08 7.20
C LEU A 64 18.41 -6.23 6.87
N ALA A 65 19.47 -6.87 6.42
CA ALA A 65 20.48 -6.18 5.65
C ALA A 65 19.90 -5.94 4.24
N VAL A 66 19.56 -4.70 3.94
CA VAL A 66 19.13 -4.28 2.60
C VAL A 66 20.35 -4.00 1.72
N SER A 67 20.23 -4.21 0.42
CA SER A 67 21.26 -3.82 -0.55
C SER A 67 21.39 -2.29 -0.62
N GLY A 68 22.51 -1.78 -1.16
CA GLY A 68 22.67 -0.35 -1.36
C GLY A 68 21.57 0.25 -2.26
N GLU A 69 21.11 -0.49 -3.26
CA GLU A 69 20.05 -0.07 -4.17
C GLU A 69 18.69 -0.01 -3.46
N GLU A 70 18.37 -1.02 -2.66
CA GLU A 70 17.15 -1.03 -1.84
C GLU A 70 17.16 0.09 -0.81
N TYR A 71 18.29 0.32 -0.15
CA TYR A 71 18.43 1.44 0.78
C TYR A 71 18.21 2.79 0.08
N ALA A 72 18.76 2.98 -1.12
CA ALA A 72 18.53 4.19 -1.90
C ALA A 72 17.05 4.36 -2.26
N ALA A 73 16.36 3.30 -2.65
CA ALA A 73 14.93 3.34 -2.96
C ALA A 73 14.08 3.65 -1.72
N ILE A 74 14.42 3.08 -0.56
CA ILE A 74 13.75 3.36 0.73
C ILE A 74 13.98 4.81 1.13
N SER A 75 15.23 5.29 1.08
CA SER A 75 15.57 6.68 1.41
C SER A 75 14.86 7.67 0.48
N TYR A 76 14.74 7.33 -0.81
CA TYR A 76 14.02 8.16 -1.77
C TYR A 76 12.52 8.27 -1.44
N ARG A 77 11.88 7.18 -1.01
CA ARG A 77 10.49 7.25 -0.53
C ARG A 77 10.36 8.06 0.75
N ALA A 78 11.33 7.99 1.65
CA ALA A 78 11.34 8.82 2.86
C ALA A 78 11.40 10.32 2.54
N GLU A 79 12.17 10.73 1.52
CA GLU A 79 12.18 12.12 1.04
C GLU A 79 10.81 12.53 0.45
N ILE A 80 10.17 11.64 -0.28
CA ILE A 80 8.81 11.88 -0.81
C ILE A 80 7.81 12.09 0.35
N GLU A 81 7.79 11.20 1.33
CA GLU A 81 6.90 11.31 2.50
C GLU A 81 7.18 12.62 3.27
N HIS A 82 8.44 13.01 3.38
CA HIS A 82 8.81 14.28 4.01
C HIS A 82 8.27 15.48 3.21
N SER A 83 8.40 15.49 1.88
CA SER A 83 7.88 16.58 1.06
C SER A 83 6.35 16.72 1.16
N ILE A 84 5.63 15.61 1.33
CA ILE A 84 4.19 15.61 1.59
C ILE A 84 3.89 16.20 2.96
N ALA A 85 4.63 15.80 3.99
CA ALA A 85 4.44 16.29 5.36
C ALA A 85 4.70 17.80 5.48
N GLU A 86 5.70 18.32 4.76
CA GLU A 86 6.02 19.75 4.70
C GLU A 86 5.13 20.54 3.73
N TRP A 87 4.18 19.87 3.05
CA TRP A 87 3.30 20.48 2.04
C TRP A 87 4.05 21.13 0.88
N ASP A 88 5.23 20.60 0.52
CA ASP A 88 6.08 21.10 -0.56
C ASP A 88 5.74 20.39 -1.89
N HIS A 89 4.78 20.96 -2.63
CA HIS A 89 4.31 20.38 -3.90
C HIS A 89 5.35 20.47 -5.02
N GLU A 90 6.25 21.47 -5.00
CA GLU A 90 7.29 21.61 -6.02
C GLU A 90 8.31 20.50 -5.85
N ARG A 91 8.81 20.32 -4.63
CA ARG A 91 9.72 19.22 -4.29
C ARG A 91 9.09 17.86 -4.56
N LEU A 92 7.84 17.66 -4.18
CA LEU A 92 7.11 16.43 -4.48
C LEU A 92 7.07 16.13 -5.98
N THR A 93 6.79 17.14 -6.82
CA THR A 93 6.73 16.98 -8.27
C THR A 93 8.08 16.58 -8.87
N GLU A 94 9.18 17.17 -8.41
CA GLU A 94 10.54 16.79 -8.79
C GLU A 94 10.84 15.34 -8.42
N LEU A 95 10.52 14.95 -7.18
CA LEU A 95 10.74 13.60 -6.69
C LEU A 95 9.92 12.56 -7.47
N ILE A 96 8.67 12.86 -7.81
CA ILE A 96 7.86 11.96 -8.65
C ILE A 96 8.51 11.73 -10.02
N ALA A 97 9.07 12.77 -10.63
CA ALA A 97 9.75 12.65 -11.92
C ALA A 97 10.98 11.73 -11.86
N GLY A 98 11.70 11.73 -10.73
CA GLY A 98 12.86 10.87 -10.50
C GLY A 98 12.54 9.45 -10.01
N TYR A 99 11.30 9.17 -9.66
CA TYR A 99 10.91 7.92 -8.98
C TYR A 99 11.31 6.64 -9.72
N ASP A 100 11.19 6.62 -11.05
CA ASP A 100 11.49 5.46 -11.88
C ASP A 100 12.99 5.12 -11.94
N THR A 101 13.85 5.99 -11.47
CA THR A 101 15.30 5.74 -11.37
C THR A 101 15.61 4.68 -10.31
N TYR A 102 14.78 4.61 -9.26
CA TYR A 102 15.00 3.74 -8.10
C TYR A 102 14.02 2.57 -8.02
N ASN A 103 12.99 2.54 -8.86
CA ASN A 103 11.89 1.58 -8.71
C ASN A 103 11.42 1.03 -10.07
N ASP A 104 11.03 -0.26 -10.09
CA ASP A 104 10.46 -0.89 -11.28
C ASP A 104 9.02 -0.40 -11.52
N ASN A 105 8.88 0.56 -12.41
CA ASN A 105 7.58 1.15 -12.78
C ASN A 105 6.61 0.17 -13.49
N LYS A 106 7.02 -1.05 -13.79
CA LYS A 106 6.14 -2.09 -14.36
C LYS A 106 5.29 -2.77 -13.30
N ARG A 107 5.74 -2.81 -12.05
CA ARG A 107 5.04 -3.46 -10.94
C ARG A 107 3.85 -2.64 -10.46
N SER A 108 2.75 -3.32 -10.14
CA SER A 108 1.49 -2.71 -9.71
C SER A 108 1.64 -1.81 -8.48
N ILE A 109 2.46 -2.21 -7.52
CA ILE A 109 2.74 -1.44 -6.29
C ILE A 109 3.38 -0.09 -6.62
N HIS A 110 4.37 -0.06 -7.51
CA HIS A 110 5.01 1.19 -7.91
C HIS A 110 4.11 2.08 -8.76
N LYS A 111 3.30 1.49 -9.66
CA LYS A 111 2.27 2.22 -10.42
C LYS A 111 1.25 2.87 -9.50
N GLN A 112 0.76 2.11 -8.51
CA GLN A 112 -0.17 2.62 -7.51
C GLN A 112 0.43 3.79 -6.74
N TYR A 113 1.64 3.61 -6.19
CA TYR A 113 2.30 4.66 -5.41
C TYR A 113 2.50 5.93 -6.24
N LYS A 114 3.06 5.81 -7.44
CA LYS A 114 3.29 6.94 -8.33
C LYS A 114 2.00 7.66 -8.74
N ALA A 115 0.93 6.92 -9.04
CA ALA A 115 -0.39 7.51 -9.35
C ALA A 115 -0.96 8.27 -8.15
N ALA A 116 -0.83 7.72 -6.95
CA ALA A 116 -1.25 8.37 -5.71
C ALA A 116 -0.46 9.68 -5.46
N LEU A 117 0.86 9.65 -5.69
CA LEU A 117 1.70 10.84 -5.55
C LEU A 117 1.30 11.96 -6.51
N TRP A 118 0.98 11.64 -7.76
CA TRP A 118 0.47 12.63 -8.72
C TRP A 118 -0.87 13.22 -8.29
N ALA A 119 -1.79 12.39 -7.80
CA ALA A 119 -3.06 12.87 -7.28
C ALA A 119 -2.85 13.80 -6.07
N MET A 120 -1.92 13.45 -5.16
CA MET A 120 -1.55 14.27 -4.01
C MET A 120 -0.91 15.59 -4.44
N ALA A 121 0.06 15.58 -5.35
CA ALA A 121 0.70 16.80 -5.85
C ALA A 121 -0.32 17.75 -6.49
N CYS A 122 -1.27 17.23 -7.27
CA CYS A 122 -2.35 18.02 -7.84
C CYS A 122 -3.26 18.61 -6.75
N TYR A 123 -3.58 17.82 -5.71
CA TYR A 123 -4.39 18.27 -4.58
C TYR A 123 -3.68 19.38 -3.78
N MET A 124 -2.40 19.20 -3.47
CA MET A 124 -1.60 20.20 -2.74
C MET A 124 -1.61 21.56 -3.46
N LYS A 125 -1.60 21.54 -4.80
CA LYS A 125 -1.60 22.75 -5.62
C LYS A 125 -2.98 23.42 -5.76
N LYS A 126 -4.05 22.62 -5.92
CA LYS A 126 -5.38 23.12 -6.31
C LYS A 126 -6.42 23.01 -5.21
N GLN A 127 -6.19 22.17 -4.21
CA GLN A 127 -7.15 21.78 -3.16
C GLN A 127 -8.49 21.30 -3.73
N ASP A 128 -8.43 20.64 -4.91
CA ASP A 128 -9.60 20.10 -5.60
C ASP A 128 -9.84 18.64 -5.16
N HIS A 129 -10.79 18.45 -4.27
CA HIS A 129 -11.16 17.14 -3.72
C HIS A 129 -11.72 16.18 -4.78
N ALA A 130 -12.43 16.69 -5.80
CA ALA A 130 -13.00 15.84 -6.84
C ALA A 130 -11.91 15.24 -7.73
N SER A 131 -10.92 16.03 -8.15
CA SER A 131 -9.77 15.54 -8.89
C SER A 131 -8.90 14.61 -8.04
N CYS A 132 -8.72 14.92 -6.75
CA CYS A 132 -7.98 14.07 -5.81
C CYS A 132 -8.66 12.70 -5.68
N LEU A 133 -9.98 12.69 -5.44
CA LEU A 133 -10.79 11.47 -5.35
C LEU A 133 -10.58 10.56 -6.58
N CYS A 134 -10.78 11.14 -7.77
CA CYS A 134 -10.61 10.40 -9.02
C CYS A 134 -9.20 9.80 -9.16
N GLY A 135 -8.16 10.59 -8.85
CA GLY A 135 -6.78 10.15 -8.91
C GLY A 135 -6.45 9.05 -7.90
N MET A 136 -6.98 9.13 -6.68
CA MET A 136 -6.78 8.12 -5.64
C MET A 136 -7.52 6.81 -5.98
N GLU A 137 -8.73 6.88 -6.54
CA GLU A 137 -9.45 5.69 -7.03
C GLU A 137 -8.70 5.01 -8.19
N GLN A 138 -8.13 5.77 -9.12
CA GLN A 138 -7.28 5.24 -10.19
C GLN A 138 -6.01 4.59 -9.64
N ALA A 139 -5.38 5.20 -8.64
CA ALA A 139 -4.23 4.63 -7.98
C ALA A 139 -4.59 3.30 -7.30
N LEU A 140 -5.70 3.27 -6.56
CA LEU A 140 -6.16 2.07 -5.87
C LEU A 140 -6.47 0.93 -6.85
N ALA A 141 -7.02 1.23 -8.02
CA ALA A 141 -7.31 0.25 -9.07
C ALA A 141 -6.05 -0.45 -9.64
N CYS A 142 -4.85 0.07 -9.41
CA CYS A 142 -3.62 -0.60 -9.84
C CYS A 142 -3.40 -1.95 -9.12
N THR A 143 -3.85 -2.07 -7.87
CA THR A 143 -3.65 -3.29 -7.05
C THR A 143 -4.97 -3.89 -6.55
N LEU A 144 -6.04 -3.13 -6.53
CA LEU A 144 -7.34 -3.59 -6.07
C LEU A 144 -8.29 -3.71 -7.27
N ARG A 145 -8.63 -4.94 -7.67
CA ARG A 145 -9.45 -5.20 -8.87
C ARG A 145 -10.93 -4.88 -8.70
N ASN A 146 -11.41 -4.91 -7.47
CA ASN A 146 -12.79 -4.62 -7.12
C ASN A 146 -12.88 -3.22 -6.53
N ASP A 147 -14.07 -2.64 -6.60
CA ASP A 147 -14.38 -1.46 -5.78
C ASP A 147 -14.00 -1.71 -4.31
N TRP A 148 -13.38 -0.75 -3.67
CA TRP A 148 -12.85 -0.91 -2.31
C TRP A 148 -13.93 -1.22 -1.27
N ARG A 149 -15.15 -0.74 -1.48
CA ARG A 149 -16.30 -1.01 -0.60
C ARG A 149 -16.68 -2.49 -0.66
N ARG A 150 -16.68 -3.06 -1.87
CA ARG A 150 -16.90 -4.50 -2.08
C ARG A 150 -15.74 -5.34 -1.56
N ALA A 151 -14.51 -4.86 -1.74
CA ALA A 151 -13.32 -5.55 -1.26
C ALA A 151 -13.33 -5.71 0.27
N LEU A 152 -13.68 -4.64 1.01
CA LEU A 152 -13.86 -4.68 2.47
C LEU A 152 -14.96 -5.66 2.86
N GLY A 153 -16.14 -5.59 2.25
CA GLY A 153 -17.26 -6.49 2.53
C GLY A 153 -16.96 -7.96 2.21
N ALA A 154 -16.10 -8.23 1.22
CA ALA A 154 -15.64 -9.57 0.87
C ALA A 154 -14.48 -10.08 1.72
N GLY A 155 -13.95 -9.27 2.65
CA GLY A 155 -12.79 -9.59 3.48
C GLY A 155 -11.51 -9.74 2.66
N GLN A 156 -11.36 -8.97 1.57
CA GLN A 156 -10.12 -8.95 0.78
C GLN A 156 -8.96 -8.46 1.65
N ARG A 157 -7.79 -9.06 1.48
CA ARG A 157 -6.58 -8.64 2.19
C ARG A 157 -6.05 -7.34 1.59
N LEU A 158 -5.75 -6.36 2.44
CA LEU A 158 -5.25 -5.04 2.06
C LEU A 158 -3.85 -4.84 2.62
N CYS A 159 -2.97 -4.19 1.84
CA CYS A 159 -1.71 -3.66 2.34
C CYS A 159 -1.89 -2.24 2.89
N ASN A 160 -0.89 -1.74 3.62
CA ASN A 160 -0.95 -0.41 4.26
C ASN A 160 -1.18 0.72 3.25
N GLN A 161 -0.57 0.63 2.07
CA GLN A 161 -0.77 1.62 1.01
C GLN A 161 -2.23 1.66 0.54
N GLU A 162 -2.88 0.51 0.36
CA GLU A 162 -4.29 0.43 -0.02
C GLU A 162 -5.19 1.04 1.06
N ILE A 163 -4.90 0.78 2.33
CA ILE A 163 -5.62 1.38 3.47
C ILE A 163 -5.48 2.90 3.46
N ARG A 164 -4.26 3.43 3.30
CA ARG A 164 -4.01 4.87 3.20
C ARG A 164 -4.80 5.51 2.07
N LEU A 165 -4.83 4.89 0.89
CA LEU A 165 -5.60 5.41 -0.25
C LEU A 165 -7.10 5.43 0.05
N ILE A 166 -7.65 4.37 0.66
CA ILE A 166 -9.05 4.31 1.07
C ILE A 166 -9.37 5.45 2.05
N MET A 167 -8.47 5.77 2.98
CA MET A 167 -8.67 6.87 3.91
C MET A 167 -8.68 8.23 3.22
N VAL A 168 -7.79 8.48 2.26
CA VAL A 168 -7.80 9.73 1.47
C VAL A 168 -9.07 9.83 0.62
N ILE A 169 -9.51 8.72 0.02
CA ILE A 169 -10.78 8.64 -0.71
C ILE A 169 -11.96 8.98 0.21
N ALA A 170 -11.99 8.41 1.41
CA ALA A 170 -13.03 8.69 2.41
C ALA A 170 -13.05 10.17 2.82
N TYR A 171 -11.88 10.77 3.01
CA TYR A 171 -11.75 12.20 3.28
C TYR A 171 -12.29 13.05 2.13
N CYS A 172 -11.93 12.74 0.89
CA CYS A 172 -12.43 13.47 -0.27
C CYS A 172 -13.97 13.36 -0.41
N LEU A 173 -14.54 12.17 -0.17
CA LEU A 173 -15.99 11.95 -0.18
C LEU A 173 -16.68 12.79 0.90
N TRP A 174 -16.11 12.84 2.09
CA TRP A 174 -16.61 13.68 3.18
C TRP A 174 -16.65 15.16 2.78
N GLU A 175 -15.56 15.72 2.25
CA GLU A 175 -15.46 17.11 1.82
C GLU A 175 -16.42 17.44 0.67
N LEU A 176 -16.70 16.48 -0.20
CA LEU A 176 -17.65 16.61 -1.29
C LEU A 176 -19.13 16.43 -0.86
N GLY A 177 -19.37 16.06 0.41
CA GLY A 177 -20.71 15.83 0.95
C GLY A 177 -21.33 14.48 0.54
N ASP A 178 -20.57 13.58 -0.10
CA ASP A 178 -21.02 12.22 -0.44
C ASP A 178 -20.76 11.27 0.73
N ILE A 179 -21.52 11.46 1.79
CA ILE A 179 -21.38 10.70 3.05
C ILE A 179 -22.29 9.47 3.12
N SER A 180 -23.06 9.19 2.07
CA SER A 180 -23.98 8.06 2.04
C SER A 180 -23.26 6.72 2.20
N GLY A 181 -23.48 6.06 3.33
CA GLY A 181 -22.83 4.78 3.67
C GLY A 181 -21.34 4.89 4.06
N LEU A 182 -20.75 6.08 4.06
CA LEU A 182 -19.32 6.27 4.38
C LEU A 182 -18.98 5.79 5.79
N SER A 183 -19.81 6.13 6.81
CA SER A 183 -19.57 5.68 8.18
C SER A 183 -19.53 4.16 8.32
N GLY A 184 -20.47 3.44 7.66
CA GLY A 184 -20.47 1.99 7.66
C GLY A 184 -19.26 1.36 7.00
N HIS A 185 -18.71 1.98 5.93
CA HIS A 185 -17.48 1.51 5.30
C HIS A 185 -16.24 1.80 6.17
N LEU A 186 -16.20 2.93 6.85
CA LEU A 186 -15.12 3.25 7.81
C LEU A 186 -15.15 2.31 9.01
N GLU A 187 -16.34 1.99 9.54
CA GLU A 187 -16.49 0.98 10.60
C GLU A 187 -15.99 -0.40 10.15
N GLN A 188 -16.30 -0.80 8.91
CA GLN A 188 -15.76 -2.04 8.32
C GLN A 188 -14.24 -2.00 8.21
N LEU A 189 -13.66 -0.88 7.78
CA LEU A 189 -12.21 -0.70 7.69
C LEU A 189 -11.55 -0.75 9.07
N CYS A 190 -12.09 -0.08 10.06
CA CYS A 190 -11.61 -0.14 11.44
C CYS A 190 -11.69 -1.57 11.99
N SER A 191 -12.81 -2.24 11.77
CA SER A 191 -12.97 -3.66 12.16
C SER A 191 -11.95 -4.55 11.44
N TYR A 192 -11.71 -4.33 10.15
CA TYR A 192 -10.68 -5.03 9.40
C TYR A 192 -9.30 -4.86 10.02
N ILE A 193 -8.89 -3.62 10.33
CA ILE A 193 -7.59 -3.32 10.93
C ILE A 193 -7.43 -4.03 12.28
N LEU A 194 -8.44 -3.93 13.14
CA LEU A 194 -8.44 -4.54 14.47
C LEU A 194 -8.29 -6.07 14.44
N HIS A 195 -8.91 -6.73 13.47
CA HIS A 195 -8.88 -8.18 13.36
C HIS A 195 -7.72 -8.72 12.52
N HIS A 196 -7.23 -7.90 11.59
CA HIS A 196 -6.18 -8.32 10.67
C HIS A 196 -4.78 -8.14 11.27
N TYR A 197 -4.55 -7.01 11.93
CA TYR A 197 -3.28 -6.73 12.59
C TYR A 197 -3.38 -7.17 14.06
N THR A 198 -2.80 -8.33 14.35
CA THR A 198 -2.82 -8.91 15.73
C THR A 198 -1.79 -8.27 16.65
N ASP A 199 -0.81 -7.60 16.10
CA ASP A 199 0.25 -6.92 16.85
C ASP A 199 -0.13 -5.44 17.04
N THR A 200 -0.10 -4.99 18.30
CA THR A 200 -0.45 -3.61 18.67
C THR A 200 0.45 -2.57 17.99
N GLU A 201 1.74 -2.89 17.79
CA GLU A 201 2.66 -1.97 17.10
C GLU A 201 2.29 -1.81 15.62
N GLU A 202 1.87 -2.88 14.96
CA GLU A 202 1.39 -2.82 13.59
C GLU A 202 0.05 -2.07 13.49
N GLN A 203 -0.84 -2.27 14.45
CA GLN A 203 -2.08 -1.49 14.55
C GLN A 203 -1.77 0.01 14.65
N VAL A 204 -0.83 0.41 15.51
CA VAL A 204 -0.45 1.82 15.70
C VAL A 204 0.11 2.45 14.43
N LYS A 205 0.79 1.71 13.57
CA LYS A 205 1.27 2.23 12.27
C LYS A 205 0.13 2.58 11.30
N VAL A 206 -0.99 1.89 11.40
CA VAL A 206 -2.13 2.04 10.48
C VAL A 206 -3.21 2.95 11.06
N TYR A 207 -3.47 2.87 12.37
CA TYR A 207 -4.50 3.63 13.08
C TYR A 207 -4.44 5.16 12.92
N PRO A 208 -3.26 5.82 12.97
CA PRO A 208 -3.22 7.28 12.81
C PRO A 208 -3.78 7.75 11.48
N HIS A 209 -3.77 6.90 10.45
CA HIS A 209 -4.37 7.23 9.16
C HIS A 209 -5.90 7.09 9.14
N CYS A 210 -6.48 6.46 10.16
CA CYS A 210 -7.93 6.28 10.33
C CYS A 210 -8.53 7.22 11.37
N ALA A 211 -7.71 7.94 12.12
CA ALA A 211 -8.14 8.74 13.28
C ALA A 211 -8.40 10.22 12.96
N TRP A 212 -8.29 10.63 11.71
CA TRP A 212 -8.59 11.98 11.21
C TRP A 212 -9.97 11.97 10.51
#